data_9d3b95a5023e9848d0b00cab4d631257
#
_entry.id   9d3b95a5023e9848d0b00cab4d631257
#
_cell.length_a   1.000
_cell.length_b   1.000
_cell.length_c   1.000
_cell.angle_alpha   90.00
_cell.angle_beta   90.00
_cell.angle_gamma   90.00
#
_symmetry.space_group_name_H-M   'P 1'
#
loop_
_entity.id
_entity.type
_entity.pdbx_description
1 polymer ?
#
loop_
_entity_poly.entity_id
_entity_poly.type
_entity_poly.pdbx_seq_one_letter_code
_entity_poly.pdbx_strand_id
1 'polypeptide(L)'
;MKKRVCGLMGAVLLCGMLTACGNSNGSGADSGGAYVSGMEQESELQNRTEETQRAEEQTGADTGARKIADQSFEVELNPLGKVSFVSYAPDTKSNPKGDVVFTLTKDGGSVTELEGMNADNVRSCYFKSVDAVSFPDYNGDGYNDIITVCSYVLSEDDRDPLVEARIYSADASGNFTLERTLTEDANSALAEKTVASVLGFLGVGTSGKLPASDSWQQAYIDYIKMWENDEAYTGYALIYLDADDIPELVQIGDYEAAGCRIVGWYDGKTYDNQLNRLYFSYIEKENLLCNSEGNMDYYYDLVYRMEKGQLVSVASGYYGAEDNSNVKFDENGERIYHYEWEGTEMSKEEYQDELNKVYDMAKARDGYEWDGRLTAEDMMKQLTKMME
;
A
#
# COMPACT_ATOMS: atom_id res chain seq x y z
N MET A 1 26.69 -11.80 30.99
CA MET A 1 25.42 -12.02 31.69
C MET A 1 25.04 -10.77 32.47
N LYS A 2 24.17 -9.95 31.96
CA LYS A 2 23.42 -8.93 32.72
C LYS A 2 22.09 -8.71 31.93
N LYS A 3 21.02 -9.30 32.41
CA LYS A 3 19.66 -9.09 31.98
C LYS A 3 19.28 -7.64 32.30
N ARG A 4 18.83 -6.88 31.30
CA ARG A 4 18.10 -5.63 31.52
C ARG A 4 16.63 -5.91 31.25
N VAL A 5 15.84 -5.77 32.30
CA VAL A 5 14.38 -5.76 32.28
C VAL A 5 13.98 -4.34 31.88
N CYS A 6 13.25 -4.20 30.79
CA CYS A 6 12.63 -2.93 30.40
C CYS A 6 11.15 -2.99 30.79
N GLY A 7 10.75 -2.08 31.68
CA GLY A 7 9.40 -2.03 32.23
C GLY A 7 8.43 -1.34 31.28
N LEU A 8 7.25 -1.92 31.17
CA LEU A 8 6.06 -1.33 30.54
C LEU A 8 5.62 -0.06 31.30
N MET A 9 5.45 1.04 30.60
CA MET A 9 4.57 2.14 31.02
C MET A 9 3.43 2.26 30.01
N GLY A 10 2.25 1.84 30.44
CA GLY A 10 1.02 2.04 29.68
C GLY A 10 0.55 3.49 29.77
N ALA A 11 0.24 4.09 28.65
CA ALA A 11 -0.48 5.35 28.57
C ALA A 11 -1.91 5.08 28.09
N VAL A 12 -2.86 5.29 29.00
CA VAL A 12 -4.31 5.28 28.73
C VAL A 12 -4.68 6.64 28.16
N LEU A 13 -5.14 6.70 26.91
CA LEU A 13 -5.78 7.88 26.37
C LEU A 13 -7.30 7.78 26.55
N LEU A 14 -7.85 8.61 27.42
CA LEU A 14 -9.29 8.85 27.56
C LEU A 14 -9.76 9.74 26.41
N CYS A 15 -10.69 9.24 25.61
CA CYS A 15 -11.43 10.03 24.64
C CYS A 15 -12.65 10.67 25.34
N GLY A 16 -12.61 11.98 25.54
CA GLY A 16 -13.70 12.75 26.13
C GLY A 16 -14.74 13.15 25.07
N MET A 17 -15.97 12.69 25.27
CA MET A 17 -17.14 13.20 24.55
C MET A 17 -17.55 14.56 25.13
N LEU A 18 -17.68 15.56 24.29
CA LEU A 18 -18.34 16.83 24.59
C LEU A 18 -19.70 16.87 23.90
N THR A 19 -20.73 16.66 24.68
CA THR A 19 -22.12 17.02 24.36
C THR A 19 -22.36 18.43 24.84
N ALA A 20 -22.76 19.32 23.94
CA ALA A 20 -23.26 20.65 24.31
C ALA A 20 -24.72 20.78 23.85
N CYS A 21 -25.64 20.68 24.80
CA CYS A 21 -27.00 21.20 24.69
C CYS A 21 -27.00 22.64 25.18
N GLY A 22 -27.51 23.55 24.38
CA GLY A 22 -27.81 24.91 24.79
C GLY A 22 -29.16 25.34 24.25
N ASN A 23 -30.15 25.39 25.16
CA ASN A 23 -31.51 25.91 24.93
C ASN A 23 -31.57 27.32 25.51
N SER A 24 -32.02 28.32 24.76
CA SER A 24 -32.55 29.55 25.36
C SER A 24 -33.61 30.19 24.50
N ASN A 25 -34.79 30.30 25.10
CA ASN A 25 -35.95 31.06 24.66
C ASN A 25 -35.67 32.58 24.70
N GLY A 26 -36.25 33.32 23.76
CA GLY A 26 -36.39 34.78 23.81
C GLY A 26 -37.40 35.28 22.78
N SER A 27 -38.51 35.77 23.28
CA SER A 27 -39.69 36.33 22.59
C SER A 27 -39.44 37.72 22.03
N GLY A 28 -40.12 38.10 20.92
CA GLY A 28 -40.29 39.49 20.49
C GLY A 28 -40.76 39.72 19.06
N ALA A 29 -41.99 39.89 18.90
CA ALA A 29 -42.88 40.60 17.98
C ALA A 29 -42.39 41.20 16.63
N ASP A 30 -43.19 40.85 15.63
CA ASP A 30 -43.89 41.67 14.62
C ASP A 30 -43.11 42.51 13.58
N SER A 31 -43.25 42.11 12.30
CA SER A 31 -43.80 42.93 11.21
C SER A 31 -43.70 42.21 9.87
N GLY A 32 -44.80 42.31 9.11
CA GLY A 32 -45.05 41.50 7.90
C GLY A 32 -44.22 41.87 6.69
N GLY A 33 -44.04 40.91 5.83
CA GLY A 33 -43.44 41.04 4.51
C GLY A 33 -43.56 39.74 3.77
N ALA A 34 -44.37 39.68 2.74
CA ALA A 34 -44.63 38.51 1.92
C ALA A 34 -43.36 38.05 1.16
N TYR A 35 -42.97 36.80 1.36
CA TYR A 35 -42.13 36.06 0.45
C TYR A 35 -42.69 34.68 0.20
N VAL A 36 -43.52 34.59 -0.81
CA VAL A 36 -43.84 33.35 -1.51
C VAL A 36 -42.94 33.35 -2.75
N SER A 37 -41.82 32.61 -2.72
CA SER A 37 -41.08 32.09 -3.90
C SER A 37 -39.72 31.52 -3.49
N GLY A 38 -39.68 30.42 -2.79
CA GLY A 38 -38.44 29.72 -2.48
C GLY A 38 -38.58 28.19 -2.42
N MET A 39 -39.76 27.71 -2.16
CA MET A 39 -39.97 26.27 -1.95
C MET A 39 -40.26 25.47 -3.24
N GLU A 40 -40.64 26.12 -4.34
CA GLU A 40 -40.86 25.43 -5.63
C GLU A 40 -39.57 25.25 -6.41
N GLN A 41 -38.55 26.10 -6.22
CA GLN A 41 -37.26 25.93 -6.89
C GLN A 41 -36.37 24.87 -6.23
N GLU A 42 -36.43 24.69 -4.93
CA GLU A 42 -35.67 23.61 -4.26
C GLU A 42 -36.25 22.22 -4.55
N SER A 43 -37.59 22.09 -4.68
CA SER A 43 -38.21 20.82 -5.05
C SER A 43 -38.00 20.43 -6.51
N GLU A 44 -37.87 21.39 -7.42
CA GLU A 44 -37.50 21.12 -8.83
C GLU A 44 -36.01 20.76 -8.97
N LEU A 45 -35.11 21.35 -8.17
CA LEU A 45 -33.70 20.97 -8.17
C LEU A 45 -33.50 19.58 -7.58
N GLN A 46 -34.18 19.24 -6.48
CA GLN A 46 -34.11 17.90 -5.90
C GLN A 46 -34.72 16.84 -6.82
N ASN A 47 -35.86 17.07 -7.43
CA ASN A 47 -36.44 16.17 -8.40
C ASN A 47 -35.60 16.00 -9.65
N ARG A 48 -34.90 17.06 -10.10
CA ARG A 48 -34.00 16.99 -11.25
C ARG A 48 -32.74 16.23 -10.93
N THR A 49 -32.23 16.32 -9.70
CA THR A 49 -31.06 15.56 -9.22
C THR A 49 -31.41 14.07 -9.04
N GLU A 50 -32.63 13.76 -8.52
CA GLU A 50 -33.12 12.39 -8.40
C GLU A 50 -33.47 11.74 -9.75
N GLU A 51 -34.02 12.50 -10.73
CA GLU A 51 -34.21 12.01 -12.11
C GLU A 51 -32.89 11.83 -12.86
N THR A 52 -31.90 12.68 -12.65
CA THR A 52 -30.56 12.52 -13.25
C THR A 52 -29.86 11.31 -12.63
N GLN A 53 -29.92 11.13 -11.32
CA GLN A 53 -29.37 9.95 -10.65
C GLN A 53 -30.10 8.65 -11.07
N ARG A 54 -31.42 8.73 -11.31
CA ARG A 54 -32.17 7.57 -11.79
C ARG A 54 -31.98 7.25 -13.26
N ALA A 55 -31.56 8.23 -14.09
CA ALA A 55 -31.24 8.03 -15.49
C ALA A 55 -29.80 7.52 -15.68
N GLU A 56 -28.86 7.86 -14.76
CA GLU A 56 -27.49 7.33 -14.77
C GLU A 56 -27.41 5.88 -14.27
N GLU A 57 -28.38 5.40 -13.50
CA GLU A 57 -28.49 3.99 -13.08
C GLU A 57 -28.92 3.03 -14.23
N GLN A 58 -29.27 3.53 -15.42
CA GLN A 58 -29.87 2.69 -16.49
C GLN A 58 -29.06 2.51 -17.76
N THR A 59 -27.78 2.87 -17.81
CA THR A 59 -26.93 2.66 -19.01
C THR A 59 -25.71 1.75 -18.79
N GLY A 60 -25.75 0.85 -17.82
CA GLY A 60 -24.88 -0.32 -17.77
C GLY A 60 -25.52 -1.46 -18.56
N ALA A 61 -24.74 -2.15 -19.42
CA ALA A 61 -25.21 -3.38 -20.06
C ALA A 61 -25.91 -4.27 -19.05
N ASP A 62 -27.00 -4.91 -19.46
CA ASP A 62 -27.96 -5.72 -18.67
C ASP A 62 -27.28 -6.96 -17.99
N THR A 63 -26.30 -6.72 -17.09
CA THR A 63 -25.54 -7.75 -16.39
C THR A 63 -25.92 -7.86 -14.91
N GLY A 64 -26.85 -7.04 -14.39
CA GLY A 64 -27.19 -7.00 -12.97
C GLY A 64 -26.07 -6.44 -12.07
N ALA A 65 -24.95 -6.00 -12.65
CA ALA A 65 -23.82 -5.42 -11.94
C ALA A 65 -24.17 -4.03 -11.39
N ARG A 66 -23.76 -3.75 -10.14
CA ARG A 66 -24.04 -2.49 -9.46
C ARG A 66 -22.84 -1.54 -9.51
N LYS A 67 -23.05 -0.33 -10.02
CA LYS A 67 -22.02 0.73 -9.98
C LYS A 67 -21.62 1.05 -8.53
N ILE A 68 -20.31 1.11 -8.28
CA ILE A 68 -19.71 1.52 -7.00
C ILE A 68 -19.47 3.03 -7.10
N ALA A 69 -20.37 3.82 -6.52
CA ALA A 69 -20.41 5.27 -6.76
C ALA A 69 -19.17 6.01 -6.21
N ASP A 70 -18.68 5.63 -5.03
CA ASP A 70 -17.51 6.20 -4.35
C ASP A 70 -16.18 5.79 -4.99
N GLN A 71 -16.19 4.77 -5.86
CA GLN A 71 -15.05 4.31 -6.65
C GLN A 71 -15.28 4.49 -8.15
N SER A 72 -16.09 5.50 -8.52
CA SER A 72 -16.40 5.85 -9.92
C SER A 72 -16.39 7.36 -10.06
N PHE A 73 -15.48 7.92 -10.87
CA PHE A 73 -15.25 9.35 -10.95
C PHE A 73 -14.68 9.77 -12.31
N GLU A 74 -14.78 11.06 -12.63
CA GLU A 74 -14.12 11.64 -13.79
C GLU A 74 -12.63 11.83 -13.50
N VAL A 75 -11.79 11.49 -14.48
CA VAL A 75 -10.34 11.62 -14.44
C VAL A 75 -9.81 12.07 -15.79
N GLU A 76 -8.70 12.79 -15.79
CA GLU A 76 -7.99 13.14 -17.01
C GLU A 76 -6.79 12.21 -17.17
N LEU A 77 -6.79 11.40 -18.22
CA LEU A 77 -5.76 10.40 -18.50
C LEU A 77 -5.07 10.72 -19.84
N ASN A 78 -3.76 10.79 -19.84
CA ASN A 78 -3.00 10.86 -21.09
C ASN A 78 -2.85 9.42 -21.65
N PRO A 79 -3.17 9.16 -22.94
CA PRO A 79 -3.53 10.11 -23.99
C PRO A 79 -5.05 10.33 -24.18
N LEU A 80 -5.91 9.70 -23.38
CA LEU A 80 -7.37 9.71 -23.60
C LEU A 80 -8.04 11.05 -23.34
N GLY A 81 -7.43 11.95 -22.52
CA GLY A 81 -8.04 13.15 -22.01
C GLY A 81 -9.08 12.84 -20.93
N LYS A 82 -10.14 13.61 -20.85
CA LYS A 82 -11.18 13.46 -19.84
C LYS A 82 -12.05 12.23 -20.12
N VAL A 83 -12.08 11.31 -19.13
CA VAL A 83 -12.85 10.06 -19.17
C VAL A 83 -13.52 9.83 -17.81
N SER A 84 -14.52 8.96 -17.74
CA SER A 84 -15.06 8.45 -16.49
C SER A 84 -14.53 7.04 -16.24
N PHE A 85 -13.83 6.87 -15.12
CA PHE A 85 -13.50 5.55 -14.58
C PHE A 85 -14.68 5.05 -13.77
N VAL A 86 -15.19 3.88 -14.10
CA VAL A 86 -16.40 3.31 -13.48
C VAL A 86 -16.12 1.90 -12.98
N SER A 87 -16.39 1.68 -11.69
CA SER A 87 -16.29 0.39 -11.02
C SER A 87 -17.66 -0.25 -10.86
N TYR A 88 -17.79 -1.52 -11.24
CA TYR A 88 -19.03 -2.30 -11.09
C TYR A 88 -18.79 -3.52 -10.21
N ALA A 89 -19.52 -3.58 -9.09
CA ALA A 89 -19.56 -4.78 -8.27
C ALA A 89 -20.28 -5.92 -8.99
N PRO A 90 -19.87 -7.18 -8.78
CA PRO A 90 -20.54 -8.33 -9.37
C PRO A 90 -22.01 -8.43 -8.91
N ASP A 91 -22.87 -9.01 -9.74
CA ASP A 91 -24.22 -9.39 -9.31
C ASP A 91 -24.13 -10.65 -8.43
N THR A 92 -24.22 -10.46 -7.13
CA THR A 92 -24.11 -11.54 -6.15
C THR A 92 -25.23 -12.57 -6.23
N LYS A 93 -26.34 -12.29 -6.95
CA LYS A 93 -27.44 -13.23 -7.15
C LYS A 93 -27.17 -14.21 -8.28
N SER A 94 -26.66 -13.71 -9.39
CA SER A 94 -26.35 -14.53 -10.59
C SER A 94 -24.93 -15.07 -10.56
N ASN A 95 -23.97 -14.32 -10.00
CA ASN A 95 -22.58 -14.69 -9.88
C ASN A 95 -22.01 -14.28 -8.52
N PRO A 96 -22.28 -15.04 -7.44
CA PRO A 96 -21.88 -14.66 -6.08
C PRO A 96 -20.36 -14.58 -5.90
N LYS A 97 -19.57 -15.26 -6.72
CA LYS A 97 -18.11 -15.21 -6.75
C LYS A 97 -17.57 -14.49 -7.98
N GLY A 98 -18.36 -13.58 -8.53
CA GLY A 98 -17.94 -12.70 -9.62
C GLY A 98 -16.91 -11.70 -9.14
N ASP A 99 -16.11 -11.24 -10.08
CA ASP A 99 -15.14 -10.19 -9.84
C ASP A 99 -15.70 -8.80 -10.12
N VAL A 100 -15.04 -7.77 -9.58
CA VAL A 100 -15.29 -6.38 -9.94
C VAL A 100 -14.91 -6.15 -11.41
N VAL A 101 -15.68 -5.32 -12.10
CA VAL A 101 -15.41 -4.90 -13.47
C VAL A 101 -15.11 -3.40 -13.47
N PHE A 102 -14.01 -3.02 -14.12
CA PHE A 102 -13.62 -1.63 -14.31
C PHE A 102 -13.77 -1.23 -15.78
N THR A 103 -14.40 -0.10 -16.03
CA THR A 103 -14.57 0.42 -17.37
C THR A 103 -14.15 1.88 -17.47
N LEU A 104 -13.62 2.27 -18.59
CA LEU A 104 -13.42 3.66 -18.96
C LEU A 104 -14.50 4.05 -19.99
N THR A 105 -15.18 5.17 -19.73
CA THR A 105 -16.23 5.69 -20.63
C THR A 105 -15.91 7.13 -20.99
N LYS A 106 -16.24 7.50 -22.25
CA LYS A 106 -16.11 8.86 -22.75
C LYS A 106 -17.38 9.26 -23.49
N ASP A 107 -17.92 10.45 -23.19
CA ASP A 107 -19.14 10.97 -23.81
C ASP A 107 -20.32 9.97 -23.75
N GLY A 108 -20.40 9.17 -22.67
CA GLY A 108 -21.43 8.16 -22.46
C GLY A 108 -21.26 6.86 -23.25
N GLY A 109 -20.16 6.73 -24.02
CA GLY A 109 -19.78 5.49 -24.71
C GLY A 109 -18.65 4.76 -23.98
N SER A 110 -18.67 3.42 -23.96
CA SER A 110 -17.54 2.65 -23.43
C SER A 110 -16.30 2.84 -24.31
N VAL A 111 -15.18 3.22 -23.68
CA VAL A 111 -13.86 3.28 -24.34
C VAL A 111 -13.20 1.92 -24.23
N THR A 112 -13.09 1.39 -23.00
CA THR A 112 -12.50 0.08 -22.75
C THR A 112 -13.04 -0.52 -21.45
N GLU A 113 -13.01 -1.84 -21.35
CA GLU A 113 -13.15 -2.60 -20.13
C GLU A 113 -11.78 -3.16 -19.77
N LEU A 114 -11.36 -2.98 -18.52
CA LEU A 114 -10.07 -3.49 -18.05
C LEU A 114 -10.14 -5.00 -17.89
N GLU A 115 -9.08 -5.68 -18.27
CA GLU A 115 -8.97 -7.13 -18.13
C GLU A 115 -9.06 -7.53 -16.64
N GLY A 116 -9.93 -8.50 -16.31
CA GLY A 116 -10.08 -9.03 -14.96
C GLY A 116 -8.90 -9.93 -14.57
N MET A 117 -8.58 -9.93 -13.29
CA MET A 117 -7.56 -10.82 -12.76
C MET A 117 -8.15 -12.18 -12.41
N ASN A 118 -8.03 -13.15 -13.30
CA ASN A 118 -8.45 -14.52 -13.05
C ASN A 118 -7.46 -15.29 -12.15
N ALA A 119 -6.97 -14.67 -11.07
CA ALA A 119 -6.06 -15.31 -10.14
C ALA A 119 -6.75 -16.45 -9.37
N ASP A 120 -6.05 -17.56 -9.15
CA ASP A 120 -6.63 -18.73 -8.49
C ASP A 120 -6.97 -18.46 -7.03
N ASN A 121 -6.19 -17.62 -6.34
CA ASN A 121 -6.40 -17.18 -4.96
C ASN A 121 -7.74 -16.44 -4.75
N VAL A 122 -8.20 -15.62 -5.70
CA VAL A 122 -9.48 -14.89 -5.57
C VAL A 122 -10.69 -15.64 -6.11
N ARG A 123 -10.51 -16.67 -6.95
CA ARG A 123 -11.64 -17.44 -7.57
C ARG A 123 -12.57 -18.08 -6.57
N SER A 124 -12.08 -18.41 -5.37
CA SER A 124 -12.88 -19.03 -4.31
C SER A 124 -13.49 -18.01 -3.36
N CYS A 125 -13.12 -16.75 -3.47
CA CYS A 125 -13.52 -15.65 -2.59
C CYS A 125 -14.74 -14.90 -3.13
N TYR A 126 -15.37 -14.14 -2.25
CA TYR A 126 -16.41 -13.18 -2.59
C TYR A 126 -15.80 -11.79 -2.66
N PHE A 127 -16.12 -11.03 -3.70
CA PHE A 127 -15.73 -9.62 -3.79
C PHE A 127 -16.32 -8.83 -2.62
N LYS A 128 -15.48 -8.05 -1.92
CA LYS A 128 -15.88 -7.21 -0.78
C LYS A 128 -15.92 -5.73 -1.17
N SER A 129 -14.83 -5.19 -1.65
CA SER A 129 -14.72 -3.75 -1.95
C SER A 129 -13.61 -3.46 -2.98
N VAL A 130 -13.72 -2.30 -3.61
CA VAL A 130 -12.58 -1.59 -4.20
C VAL A 130 -12.06 -0.65 -3.12
N ASP A 131 -10.84 -0.86 -2.66
CA ASP A 131 -10.26 -0.11 -1.54
C ASP A 131 -9.57 1.16 -2.03
N ALA A 132 -8.95 1.10 -3.20
CA ALA A 132 -8.31 2.27 -3.81
C ALA A 132 -8.15 2.12 -5.34
N VAL A 133 -8.06 3.28 -6.01
CA VAL A 133 -7.69 3.40 -7.43
C VAL A 133 -6.70 4.56 -7.58
N SER A 134 -5.70 4.40 -8.43
CA SER A 134 -4.72 5.45 -8.73
C SER A 134 -4.36 5.45 -10.21
N PHE A 135 -3.92 6.60 -10.72
CA PHE A 135 -3.60 6.82 -12.14
C PHE A 135 -2.18 7.39 -12.31
N PRO A 136 -1.15 6.66 -11.88
CA PRO A 136 0.23 7.09 -12.05
C PRO A 136 0.69 6.93 -13.52
N ASP A 137 1.81 7.55 -13.85
CA ASP A 137 2.71 7.12 -14.93
C ASP A 137 3.86 6.37 -14.25
N TYR A 138 3.64 5.07 -13.95
CA TYR A 138 4.60 4.33 -13.11
C TYR A 138 5.87 3.94 -13.87
N ASN A 139 5.78 3.79 -15.19
CA ASN A 139 6.89 3.38 -16.03
C ASN A 139 7.64 4.58 -16.68
N GLY A 140 7.13 5.80 -16.50
CA GLY A 140 7.72 7.04 -16.98
C GLY A 140 7.64 7.25 -18.49
N ASP A 141 6.68 6.59 -19.16
CA ASP A 141 6.50 6.68 -20.61
C ASP A 141 5.62 7.89 -21.05
N GLY A 142 5.05 8.59 -20.08
CA GLY A 142 4.21 9.77 -20.28
C GLY A 142 2.72 9.47 -20.39
N TYR A 143 2.29 8.22 -20.26
CA TYR A 143 0.88 7.82 -20.26
C TYR A 143 0.43 7.47 -18.84
N ASN A 144 -0.85 7.72 -18.51
CA ASN A 144 -1.36 7.36 -17.19
C ASN A 144 -1.75 5.89 -17.17
N ASP A 145 -1.08 5.14 -16.31
CA ASP A 145 -1.38 3.75 -15.99
C ASP A 145 -2.49 3.68 -14.94
N ILE A 146 -2.97 2.48 -14.61
CA ILE A 146 -4.01 2.29 -13.61
C ILE A 146 -3.54 1.26 -12.57
N ILE A 147 -3.66 1.63 -11.28
CA ILE A 147 -3.50 0.70 -10.16
C ILE A 147 -4.82 0.62 -9.43
N THR A 148 -5.33 -0.60 -9.21
CA THR A 148 -6.50 -0.83 -8.36
C THR A 148 -6.14 -1.76 -7.22
N VAL A 149 -6.72 -1.52 -6.05
CA VAL A 149 -6.61 -2.39 -4.87
C VAL A 149 -8.00 -2.85 -4.48
N CYS A 150 -8.20 -4.16 -4.35
CA CYS A 150 -9.49 -4.78 -4.08
C CYS A 150 -9.39 -5.75 -2.92
N SER A 151 -10.44 -5.82 -2.10
CA SER A 151 -10.57 -6.79 -1.02
C SER A 151 -11.58 -7.88 -1.36
N TYR A 152 -11.26 -9.09 -0.90
CA TYR A 152 -12.07 -10.31 -1.07
C TYR A 152 -12.17 -11.05 0.26
N VAL A 153 -13.24 -11.81 0.46
CA VAL A 153 -13.48 -12.59 1.68
C VAL A 153 -13.88 -14.01 1.36
N LEU A 154 -13.53 -14.96 2.21
CA LEU A 154 -13.94 -16.36 2.09
C LEU A 154 -15.38 -16.57 2.56
N SER A 155 -15.86 -15.74 3.50
CA SER A 155 -17.23 -15.76 4.02
C SER A 155 -17.65 -14.36 4.47
N GLU A 156 -18.94 -14.16 4.74
CA GLU A 156 -19.45 -12.86 5.22
C GLU A 156 -18.89 -12.46 6.61
N ASP A 157 -18.48 -13.43 7.42
CA ASP A 157 -17.93 -13.23 8.76
C ASP A 157 -16.39 -13.11 8.76
N ASP A 158 -15.76 -13.20 7.59
CA ASP A 158 -14.32 -13.11 7.44
C ASP A 158 -13.81 -11.72 7.81
N ARG A 159 -12.91 -11.65 8.79
CA ARG A 159 -12.34 -10.41 9.32
C ARG A 159 -10.98 -10.08 8.72
N ASP A 160 -10.38 -11.03 8.04
CA ASP A 160 -9.07 -10.87 7.40
C ASP A 160 -9.24 -11.03 5.88
N PRO A 161 -9.58 -9.95 5.16
CA PRO A 161 -9.82 -10.01 3.74
C PRO A 161 -8.49 -10.23 2.99
N LEU A 162 -8.52 -11.10 2.00
CA LEU A 162 -7.48 -11.15 0.99
C LEU A 162 -7.50 -9.83 0.19
N VAL A 163 -6.38 -9.12 0.19
CA VAL A 163 -6.22 -7.88 -0.58
C VAL A 163 -5.38 -8.15 -1.81
N GLU A 164 -5.85 -7.70 -2.98
CA GLU A 164 -5.19 -7.86 -4.27
C GLU A 164 -5.02 -6.53 -4.98
N ALA A 165 -3.79 -6.23 -5.38
CA ALA A 165 -3.50 -5.14 -6.29
C ALA A 165 -3.59 -5.61 -7.74
N ARG A 166 -3.89 -4.69 -8.68
CA ARG A 166 -3.82 -4.90 -10.12
C ARG A 166 -3.13 -3.71 -10.77
N ILE A 167 -2.22 -3.99 -11.68
CA ILE A 167 -1.39 -3.00 -12.35
C ILE A 167 -1.67 -3.09 -13.84
N TYR A 168 -2.10 -1.98 -14.44
CA TYR A 168 -2.37 -1.88 -15.87
C TYR A 168 -1.48 -0.80 -16.46
N SER A 169 -0.74 -1.15 -17.53
CA SER A 169 0.01 -0.19 -18.32
C SER A 169 -0.81 0.35 -19.47
N ALA A 170 -0.68 1.66 -19.73
CA ALA A 170 -1.29 2.32 -20.88
C ALA A 170 -0.30 2.38 -22.07
N ASP A 171 -0.83 2.38 -23.29
CA ASP A 171 -0.06 2.65 -24.49
C ASP A 171 -0.41 4.03 -25.11
N ALA A 172 0.34 4.43 -26.12
CA ALA A 172 0.12 5.68 -26.87
C ALA A 172 -1.28 5.81 -27.51
N SER A 173 -2.02 4.71 -27.65
CA SER A 173 -3.37 4.67 -28.19
C SER A 173 -4.45 4.71 -27.08
N GLY A 174 -4.04 4.67 -25.82
CA GLY A 174 -4.94 4.61 -24.66
C GLY A 174 -5.54 3.23 -24.41
N ASN A 175 -4.91 2.16 -24.90
CA ASN A 175 -5.26 0.82 -24.51
C ASN A 175 -4.56 0.48 -23.19
N PHE A 176 -5.22 -0.32 -22.35
CA PHE A 176 -4.70 -0.78 -21.07
C PHE A 176 -4.45 -2.29 -21.09
N THR A 177 -3.27 -2.67 -20.68
CA THR A 177 -2.85 -4.08 -20.57
C THR A 177 -2.63 -4.43 -19.11
N LEU A 178 -3.24 -5.52 -18.61
CA LEU A 178 -2.96 -6.05 -17.29
C LEU A 178 -1.54 -6.62 -17.28
N GLU A 179 -0.65 -6.02 -16.49
CA GLU A 179 0.71 -6.48 -16.26
C GLU A 179 0.71 -7.67 -15.29
N ARG A 180 0.37 -8.86 -15.80
CA ARG A 180 0.11 -10.05 -14.96
C ARG A 180 1.29 -10.43 -14.09
N THR A 181 2.47 -10.59 -14.66
CA THR A 181 3.69 -10.97 -13.92
C THR A 181 4.00 -9.93 -12.86
N LEU A 182 3.99 -8.64 -13.23
CA LEU A 182 4.26 -7.54 -12.30
C LEU A 182 3.21 -7.45 -11.18
N THR A 183 1.95 -7.72 -11.51
CA THR A 183 0.83 -7.79 -10.56
C THR A 183 1.00 -8.97 -9.59
N GLU A 184 1.34 -10.16 -10.09
CA GLU A 184 1.59 -11.34 -9.28
C GLU A 184 2.80 -11.16 -8.36
N ASP A 185 3.89 -10.59 -8.88
CA ASP A 185 5.09 -10.27 -8.11
C ASP A 185 4.80 -9.25 -7.00
N ALA A 186 4.06 -8.18 -7.29
CA ALA A 186 3.65 -7.20 -6.29
C ALA A 186 2.76 -7.84 -5.21
N ASN A 187 1.79 -8.67 -5.59
CA ASN A 187 0.91 -9.34 -4.65
C ASN A 187 1.63 -10.37 -3.77
N SER A 188 2.69 -10.97 -4.28
CA SER A 188 3.52 -11.91 -3.52
C SER A 188 4.52 -11.21 -2.60
N ALA A 189 5.11 -10.09 -3.06
CA ALA A 189 6.14 -9.39 -2.32
C ALA A 189 5.61 -8.45 -1.22
N LEU A 190 4.39 -7.92 -1.39
CA LEU A 190 3.84 -6.91 -0.48
C LEU A 190 2.94 -7.55 0.57
N ALA A 191 3.31 -7.42 1.85
CA ALA A 191 2.46 -7.84 2.98
C ALA A 191 1.20 -6.95 3.06
N GLU A 192 1.33 -5.64 2.93
CA GLU A 192 0.22 -4.71 2.82
C GLU A 192 0.10 -4.19 1.38
N LYS A 193 -1.07 -4.34 0.78
CA LYS A 193 -1.35 -3.88 -0.57
C LYS A 193 -2.15 -2.59 -0.53
N THR A 194 -1.44 -1.48 -0.51
CA THR A 194 -1.97 -0.12 -0.67
C THR A 194 -1.47 0.45 -1.99
N VAL A 195 -2.09 1.51 -2.50
CA VAL A 195 -1.54 2.23 -3.67
C VAL A 195 -0.11 2.68 -3.41
N ALA A 196 0.18 3.16 -2.20
CA ALA A 196 1.50 3.63 -1.84
C ALA A 196 2.56 2.51 -1.87
N SER A 197 2.25 1.33 -1.29
CA SER A 197 3.17 0.20 -1.31
C SER A 197 3.37 -0.38 -2.71
N VAL A 198 2.31 -0.42 -3.54
CA VAL A 198 2.42 -0.83 -4.95
C VAL A 198 3.27 0.16 -5.74
N LEU A 199 3.07 1.47 -5.56
CA LEU A 199 3.91 2.48 -6.20
C LEU A 199 5.37 2.37 -5.75
N GLY A 200 5.62 2.14 -4.45
CA GLY A 200 6.95 1.86 -3.93
C GLY A 200 7.58 0.61 -4.58
N PHE A 201 6.84 -0.49 -4.69
CA PHE A 201 7.27 -1.69 -5.40
C PHE A 201 7.60 -1.43 -6.88
N LEU A 202 6.82 -0.56 -7.53
CA LEU A 202 7.06 -0.14 -8.92
C LEU A 202 8.18 0.90 -9.08
N GLY A 203 8.81 1.32 -7.97
CA GLY A 203 9.82 2.38 -7.98
C GLY A 203 9.25 3.78 -8.22
N VAL A 204 7.96 3.97 -7.97
CA VAL A 204 7.28 5.27 -8.09
C VAL A 204 7.01 5.82 -6.70
N GLY A 205 7.71 6.86 -6.30
CA GLY A 205 7.47 7.55 -5.04
C GLY A 205 6.06 8.17 -4.99
N THR A 206 5.47 8.15 -3.79
CA THR A 206 4.10 8.64 -3.54
C THR A 206 3.91 10.15 -3.78
N SER A 207 4.95 10.86 -4.17
CA SER A 207 4.98 12.33 -4.36
C SER A 207 5.41 12.78 -5.76
N GLY A 208 5.54 11.89 -6.75
CA GLY A 208 5.99 12.25 -8.10
C GLY A 208 7.04 11.29 -8.66
N LYS A 209 7.55 11.58 -9.86
CA LYS A 209 8.59 10.79 -10.49
C LYS A 209 9.84 10.76 -9.62
N LEU A 210 10.34 9.56 -9.32
CA LEU A 210 11.58 9.42 -8.56
C LEU A 210 12.76 10.10 -9.26
N PRO A 211 13.73 10.64 -8.51
CA PRO A 211 14.88 11.30 -9.08
C PRO A 211 15.67 10.40 -10.03
N ALA A 212 16.13 10.97 -11.12
CA ALA A 212 17.01 10.33 -12.09
C ALA A 212 18.28 11.16 -12.27
N SER A 213 19.44 10.51 -12.23
CA SER A 213 20.74 11.14 -12.43
C SER A 213 21.77 10.08 -12.81
N ASP A 214 22.74 10.44 -13.65
CA ASP A 214 23.88 9.59 -13.96
C ASP A 214 24.81 9.38 -12.75
N SER A 215 24.68 10.19 -11.69
CA SER A 215 25.35 10.02 -10.40
C SER A 215 24.33 9.54 -9.36
N TRP A 216 24.60 8.38 -8.76
CA TRP A 216 23.79 7.85 -7.69
C TRP A 216 23.75 8.78 -6.46
N GLN A 217 24.88 9.46 -6.16
CA GLN A 217 24.92 10.43 -5.06
C GLN A 217 23.95 11.59 -5.30
N GLN A 218 23.93 12.14 -6.51
CA GLN A 218 23.01 13.22 -6.86
C GLN A 218 21.56 12.74 -6.83
N ALA A 219 21.29 11.53 -7.33
CA ALA A 219 19.96 10.93 -7.31
C ALA A 219 19.46 10.76 -5.84
N TYR A 220 20.32 10.32 -4.92
CA TYR A 220 19.97 10.20 -3.51
C TYR A 220 19.79 11.56 -2.82
N ILE A 221 20.61 12.56 -3.15
CA ILE A 221 20.40 13.94 -2.67
C ILE A 221 19.03 14.46 -3.10
N ASP A 222 18.66 14.26 -4.34
CA ASP A 222 17.37 14.73 -4.87
C ASP A 222 16.20 13.93 -4.28
N TYR A 223 16.39 12.63 -4.01
CA TYR A 223 15.43 11.81 -3.26
C TYR A 223 15.23 12.36 -1.83
N ILE A 224 16.28 12.63 -1.10
CA ILE A 224 16.19 13.19 0.26
C ILE A 224 15.44 14.52 0.27
N LYS A 225 15.73 15.41 -0.68
CA LYS A 225 15.01 16.70 -0.82
C LYS A 225 13.52 16.52 -1.11
N MET A 226 13.15 15.49 -1.87
CA MET A 226 11.74 15.20 -2.17
C MET A 226 10.95 14.87 -0.91
N TRP A 227 11.61 14.25 0.08
CA TRP A 227 11.01 13.81 1.34
C TRP A 227 11.35 14.69 2.56
N GLU A 228 12.10 15.80 2.40
CA GLU A 228 12.60 16.60 3.52
C GLU A 228 11.51 17.24 4.43
N ASN A 229 10.28 17.32 3.92
CA ASN A 229 9.12 17.85 4.67
C ASN A 229 8.19 16.74 5.17
N ASP A 230 8.54 15.48 5.01
CA ASP A 230 7.76 14.36 5.52
C ASP A 230 8.22 14.04 6.95
N GLU A 231 7.40 14.43 7.94
CA GLU A 231 7.69 14.21 9.37
C GLU A 231 7.72 12.72 9.77
N ALA A 232 7.25 11.81 8.90
CA ALA A 232 7.30 10.38 9.17
C ALA A 232 8.70 9.78 8.99
N TYR A 233 9.59 10.46 8.26
CA TYR A 233 10.93 9.96 7.93
C TYR A 233 11.99 11.03 8.19
N THR A 234 12.75 10.86 9.26
CA THR A 234 13.76 11.86 9.67
C THR A 234 15.18 11.32 9.75
N GLY A 235 15.35 10.00 9.61
CA GLY A 235 16.63 9.33 9.69
C GLY A 235 17.10 8.76 8.36
N TYR A 236 18.44 8.74 8.15
CA TYR A 236 19.06 8.17 6.95
C TYR A 236 20.32 7.38 7.31
N ALA A 237 20.57 6.32 6.54
CA ALA A 237 21.80 5.53 6.60
C ALA A 237 22.23 5.09 5.18
N LEU A 238 23.46 4.59 5.03
CA LEU A 238 23.92 3.92 3.82
C LEU A 238 24.32 2.49 4.17
N ILE A 239 23.89 1.52 3.37
CA ILE A 239 24.27 0.12 3.50
C ILE A 239 24.85 -0.37 2.17
N TYR A 240 25.74 -1.36 2.19
CA TYR A 240 26.22 -2.05 1.00
C TYR A 240 25.54 -3.43 0.95
N LEU A 241 24.39 -3.48 0.31
CA LEU A 241 23.59 -4.71 0.25
C LEU A 241 24.18 -5.70 -0.75
N ASP A 242 24.52 -5.23 -1.94
CA ASP A 242 25.17 -6.06 -2.96
C ASP A 242 26.63 -5.67 -3.22
N ALA A 243 27.28 -6.27 -4.22
CA ALA A 243 28.71 -6.14 -4.48
C ALA A 243 29.06 -5.10 -5.56
N ASP A 244 28.15 -4.22 -5.94
CA ASP A 244 28.33 -3.26 -7.03
C ASP A 244 29.11 -1.98 -6.60
N ASP A 245 29.48 -1.87 -5.32
CA ASP A 245 30.15 -0.73 -4.70
C ASP A 245 29.30 0.58 -4.64
N ILE A 246 28.03 0.52 -5.00
CA ILE A 246 27.05 1.59 -4.81
C ILE A 246 26.22 1.26 -3.56
N PRO A 247 26.26 2.07 -2.49
CA PRO A 247 25.45 1.77 -1.32
C PRO A 247 23.97 2.09 -1.58
N GLU A 248 23.08 1.31 -1.00
CA GLU A 248 21.67 1.65 -0.90
C GLU A 248 21.46 2.72 0.16
N LEU A 249 20.59 3.70 -0.14
CA LEU A 249 20.14 4.68 0.85
C LEU A 249 18.99 4.07 1.67
N VAL A 250 19.15 4.05 2.98
CA VAL A 250 18.08 3.71 3.93
C VAL A 250 17.41 4.98 4.40
N GLN A 251 16.13 5.13 4.16
CA GLN A 251 15.29 6.15 4.76
C GLN A 251 14.51 5.54 5.92
N ILE A 252 14.67 6.08 7.13
CA ILE A 252 14.24 5.48 8.39
C ILE A 252 13.05 6.24 8.93
N GLY A 253 11.94 5.53 9.19
CA GLY A 253 10.75 6.10 9.81
C GLY A 253 10.96 6.43 11.29
N ASP A 254 10.19 7.38 11.80
CA ASP A 254 10.23 7.76 13.22
C ASP A 254 9.35 6.90 14.12
N TYR A 255 8.49 6.07 13.53
CA TYR A 255 7.62 5.16 14.25
C TYR A 255 7.40 3.87 13.44
N GLU A 256 7.09 2.78 14.13
CA GLU A 256 6.99 1.42 13.58
C GLU A 256 6.11 1.31 12.31
N ALA A 257 4.98 2.00 12.27
CA ALA A 257 4.08 1.93 11.13
C ALA A 257 4.58 2.68 9.89
N ALA A 258 5.56 3.60 10.03
CA ALA A 258 6.19 4.24 8.89
C ALA A 258 7.16 3.28 8.19
N GLY A 259 7.78 2.38 8.92
CA GLY A 259 8.76 1.43 8.39
C GLY A 259 10.04 2.09 7.91
N CYS A 260 10.81 1.34 7.12
CA CYS A 260 12.00 1.84 6.43
C CYS A 260 11.80 1.76 4.92
N ARG A 261 12.56 2.57 4.17
CA ARG A 261 12.66 2.45 2.72
C ARG A 261 14.10 2.17 2.33
N ILE A 262 14.29 1.20 1.46
CA ILE A 262 15.57 0.89 0.86
C ILE A 262 15.56 1.48 -0.55
N VAL A 263 16.35 2.51 -0.77
CA VAL A 263 16.42 3.21 -2.04
C VAL A 263 17.62 2.70 -2.82
N GLY A 264 17.33 1.96 -3.88
CA GLY A 264 18.35 1.50 -4.83
C GLY A 264 18.54 2.48 -5.98
N TRP A 265 19.70 2.43 -6.63
CA TRP A 265 19.97 3.16 -7.86
C TRP A 265 20.40 2.18 -8.96
N TYR A 266 19.77 2.27 -10.12
CA TYR A 266 20.11 1.45 -11.27
C TYR A 266 19.81 2.18 -12.57
N ASP A 267 20.75 2.15 -13.50
CA ASP A 267 20.64 2.74 -14.86
C ASP A 267 20.10 4.19 -14.86
N GLY A 268 20.71 5.02 -13.98
CA GLY A 268 20.37 6.43 -13.89
C GLY A 268 19.07 6.75 -13.14
N LYS A 269 18.42 5.80 -12.48
CA LYS A 269 17.15 5.97 -11.76
C LYS A 269 17.26 5.51 -10.32
N THR A 270 16.48 6.12 -9.43
CA THR A 270 16.24 5.59 -8.08
C THR A 270 15.01 4.70 -8.06
N TYR A 271 15.01 3.75 -7.15
CA TYR A 271 13.91 2.82 -6.88
C TYR A 271 13.65 2.82 -5.38
N ASP A 272 12.40 3.00 -4.99
CA ASP A 272 11.97 3.13 -3.60
C ASP A 272 11.28 1.84 -3.15
N ASN A 273 11.90 1.11 -2.23
CA ASN A 273 11.42 -0.18 -1.74
C ASN A 273 11.00 -0.04 -0.27
N GLN A 274 9.70 -0.05 -0.01
CA GLN A 274 9.15 0.04 1.33
C GLN A 274 9.28 -1.30 2.07
N LEU A 275 9.89 -1.28 3.25
CA LEU A 275 9.86 -2.39 4.20
C LEU A 275 8.74 -2.21 5.22
N ASN A 276 8.20 -3.32 5.68
CA ASN A 276 7.25 -3.32 6.78
C ASN A 276 7.98 -3.04 8.09
N ARG A 277 7.47 -2.08 8.88
CA ARG A 277 8.01 -1.70 10.18
C ARG A 277 9.49 -1.23 10.10
N LEU A 278 10.15 -1.10 11.25
CA LEU A 278 11.47 -0.46 11.31
C LEU A 278 12.64 -1.43 11.24
N TYR A 279 12.48 -2.65 11.74
CA TYR A 279 13.62 -3.55 11.87
C TYR A 279 13.84 -4.38 10.60
N PHE A 280 15.08 -4.36 10.15
CA PHE A 280 15.62 -5.30 9.19
C PHE A 280 17.10 -5.55 9.45
N SER A 281 17.60 -6.63 8.93
CA SER A 281 19.02 -6.96 8.89
C SER A 281 19.45 -7.24 7.45
N TYR A 282 20.76 -7.21 7.20
CA TYR A 282 21.32 -7.52 5.88
C TYR A 282 22.68 -8.21 6.00
N ILE A 283 23.08 -8.94 4.96
CA ILE A 283 24.40 -9.53 4.84
C ILE A 283 25.19 -8.68 3.84
N GLU A 284 26.16 -7.92 4.37
CA GLU A 284 26.94 -6.95 3.60
C GLU A 284 27.58 -7.59 2.35
N LYS A 285 27.30 -7.02 1.17
CA LYS A 285 27.80 -7.43 -0.14
C LYS A 285 27.44 -8.86 -0.58
N GLU A 286 26.54 -9.53 0.11
CA GLU A 286 26.02 -10.84 -0.29
C GLU A 286 24.65 -10.76 -0.95
N ASN A 287 24.09 -9.55 -1.09
CA ASN A 287 22.79 -9.26 -1.70
C ASN A 287 21.62 -10.00 -1.03
N LEU A 288 21.63 -9.98 0.30
CA LEU A 288 20.55 -10.56 1.11
C LEU A 288 20.14 -9.60 2.22
N LEU A 289 18.85 -9.30 2.29
CA LEU A 289 18.20 -8.50 3.32
C LEU A 289 17.06 -9.31 3.92
N CYS A 290 16.90 -9.30 5.24
CA CYS A 290 15.78 -9.92 5.93
C CYS A 290 15.03 -8.87 6.75
N ASN A 291 13.75 -8.65 6.41
CA ASN A 291 12.84 -7.84 7.21
C ASN A 291 12.12 -8.78 8.18
N SER A 292 12.63 -8.87 9.42
CA SER A 292 12.13 -9.73 10.49
C SER A 292 11.40 -8.90 11.52
N GLU A 293 10.09 -8.89 11.49
CA GLU A 293 9.27 -8.06 12.34
C GLU A 293 7.91 -8.71 12.65
N GLY A 294 7.05 -7.99 13.33
CA GLY A 294 5.70 -8.37 13.64
C GLY A 294 5.19 -7.77 14.93
N ASN A 295 3.92 -7.95 15.21
CA ASN A 295 3.31 -7.56 16.47
C ASN A 295 2.07 -8.42 16.78
N MET A 296 1.56 -8.29 17.99
CA MET A 296 0.31 -8.93 18.41
C MET A 296 0.24 -10.43 18.09
N ASP A 297 1.34 -11.14 18.34
CA ASP A 297 1.48 -12.58 18.11
C ASP A 297 1.37 -13.01 16.63
N TYR A 298 1.71 -12.11 15.69
CA TYR A 298 1.90 -12.39 14.28
C TYR A 298 3.25 -11.80 13.84
N TYR A 299 4.15 -12.65 13.36
CA TYR A 299 5.52 -12.31 13.02
C TYR A 299 5.89 -12.88 11.66
N TYR A 300 6.90 -12.29 11.03
CA TYR A 300 7.40 -12.71 9.72
C TYR A 300 8.91 -12.54 9.59
N ASP A 301 9.49 -13.33 8.69
CA ASP A 301 10.84 -13.20 8.18
C ASP A 301 10.76 -13.17 6.64
N LEU A 302 10.91 -11.98 6.06
CA LEU A 302 10.83 -11.78 4.61
C LEU A 302 12.23 -11.53 4.07
N VAL A 303 12.74 -12.47 3.28
CA VAL A 303 14.09 -12.40 2.71
C VAL A 303 14.03 -11.85 1.29
N TYR A 304 14.86 -10.85 1.02
CA TYR A 304 14.94 -10.13 -0.25
C TYR A 304 16.36 -10.11 -0.78
N ARG A 305 16.47 -9.88 -2.09
CA ARG A 305 17.69 -9.47 -2.77
C ARG A 305 17.43 -8.24 -3.64
N MET A 306 18.46 -7.46 -3.91
CA MET A 306 18.40 -6.32 -4.81
C MET A 306 18.59 -6.79 -6.27
N GLU A 307 17.65 -6.43 -7.15
CA GLU A 307 17.77 -6.64 -8.59
C GLU A 307 17.43 -5.34 -9.32
N LYS A 308 18.41 -4.75 -10.00
CA LYS A 308 18.18 -3.50 -10.77
C LYS A 308 17.56 -2.37 -9.93
N GLY A 309 18.00 -2.23 -8.68
CA GLY A 309 17.51 -1.22 -7.74
C GLY A 309 16.22 -1.60 -6.99
N GLN A 310 15.59 -2.73 -7.29
CA GLN A 310 14.37 -3.20 -6.65
C GLN A 310 14.62 -4.41 -5.74
N LEU A 311 13.94 -4.46 -4.59
CA LEU A 311 13.96 -5.64 -3.73
C LEU A 311 13.01 -6.71 -4.31
N VAL A 312 13.57 -7.88 -4.58
CA VAL A 312 12.84 -9.06 -5.07
C VAL A 312 12.78 -10.09 -3.95
N SER A 313 11.61 -10.65 -3.68
CA SER A 313 11.44 -11.71 -2.68
C SER A 313 12.26 -12.94 -3.03
N VAL A 314 12.96 -13.49 -2.03
CA VAL A 314 13.73 -14.74 -2.13
C VAL A 314 13.02 -15.86 -1.38
N ALA A 315 12.50 -15.55 -0.19
CA ALA A 315 11.76 -16.48 0.65
C ALA A 315 10.91 -15.71 1.67
N SER A 316 9.88 -16.36 2.18
CA SER A 316 9.00 -15.82 3.20
C SER A 316 8.68 -16.85 4.28
N GLY A 317 8.75 -16.43 5.52
CA GLY A 317 8.35 -17.20 6.66
C GLY A 317 7.41 -16.41 7.57
N TYR A 318 6.46 -17.09 8.17
CA TYR A 318 5.50 -16.51 9.11
C TYR A 318 5.41 -17.37 10.35
N TYR A 319 5.23 -16.73 11.51
CA TYR A 319 4.94 -17.46 12.73
C TYR A 319 4.09 -16.63 13.68
N GLY A 320 3.23 -17.30 14.45
CA GLY A 320 2.37 -16.61 15.37
C GLY A 320 1.30 -17.49 16.01
N ALA A 321 0.40 -16.86 16.75
CA ALA A 321 -0.72 -17.57 17.36
C ALA A 321 -1.76 -17.94 16.29
N GLU A 322 -2.36 -19.14 16.42
CA GLU A 322 -3.48 -19.57 15.57
C GLU A 322 -4.69 -18.62 15.67
N ASP A 323 -4.90 -18.06 16.84
CA ASP A 323 -5.95 -17.08 17.12
C ASP A 323 -5.38 -15.99 18.05
N ASN A 324 -5.10 -14.82 17.51
CA ASN A 324 -4.52 -13.69 18.25
C ASN A 324 -5.47 -13.13 19.32
N SER A 325 -6.78 -13.41 19.22
CA SER A 325 -7.75 -13.04 20.26
C SER A 325 -7.81 -14.04 21.41
N ASN A 326 -7.21 -15.23 21.23
CA ASN A 326 -7.21 -16.33 22.22
C ASN A 326 -5.89 -17.12 22.16
N VAL A 327 -4.81 -16.45 22.49
CA VAL A 327 -3.45 -17.05 22.47
C VAL A 327 -3.36 -18.23 23.45
N LYS A 328 -2.93 -19.37 22.93
CA LYS A 328 -2.71 -20.61 23.70
C LYS A 328 -1.33 -20.61 24.35
N PHE A 329 -1.21 -21.25 25.48
CA PHE A 329 0.05 -21.42 26.21
C PHE A 329 0.31 -22.90 26.46
N ASP A 330 1.58 -23.29 26.47
CA ASP A 330 2.03 -24.63 26.81
C ASP A 330 2.02 -24.84 28.34
N GLU A 331 2.45 -26.03 28.78
CA GLU A 331 2.55 -26.41 30.23
C GLU A 331 3.59 -25.58 31.00
N ASN A 332 4.50 -24.90 30.33
CA ASN A 332 5.52 -24.03 30.91
C ASN A 332 5.09 -22.56 30.94
N GLY A 333 3.91 -22.23 30.34
CA GLY A 333 3.40 -20.87 30.20
C GLY A 333 4.01 -20.11 29.00
N GLU A 334 4.64 -20.81 28.08
CA GLU A 334 5.16 -20.25 26.84
C GLU A 334 4.04 -20.19 25.78
N ARG A 335 4.04 -19.15 24.94
CA ARG A 335 3.05 -19.02 23.85
C ARG A 335 3.26 -20.10 22.81
N ILE A 336 2.18 -20.74 22.40
CA ILE A 336 2.19 -21.72 21.31
C ILE A 336 2.03 -20.98 20.00
N TYR A 337 3.08 -21.03 19.16
CA TYR A 337 3.08 -20.47 17.82
C TYR A 337 3.08 -21.57 16.77
N HIS A 338 2.37 -21.31 15.67
CA HIS A 338 2.47 -22.04 14.42
C HIS A 338 3.54 -21.40 13.57
N TYR A 339 4.29 -22.20 12.85
CA TYR A 339 5.39 -21.77 11.98
C TYR A 339 5.11 -22.23 10.57
N GLU A 340 5.27 -21.33 9.61
CA GLU A 340 5.07 -21.59 8.19
C GLU A 340 6.25 -20.99 7.40
N TRP A 341 6.82 -21.77 6.51
CA TRP A 341 7.87 -21.35 5.59
C TRP A 341 7.45 -21.68 4.18
N GLU A 342 7.44 -20.69 3.28
CA GLU A 342 6.99 -20.82 1.89
C GLU A 342 5.64 -21.57 1.78
N GLY A 343 4.67 -21.19 2.61
CA GLY A 343 3.34 -21.81 2.62
C GLY A 343 3.27 -23.23 3.21
N THR A 344 4.35 -23.72 3.82
CA THR A 344 4.41 -25.05 4.43
C THR A 344 4.52 -24.97 5.93
N GLU A 345 3.52 -25.52 6.65
CA GLU A 345 3.55 -25.60 8.11
C GLU A 345 4.66 -26.54 8.60
N MET A 346 5.39 -26.14 9.65
CA MET A 346 6.51 -26.91 10.18
C MET A 346 6.76 -26.61 11.67
N SER A 347 7.72 -27.33 12.28
CA SER A 347 8.18 -27.02 13.63
C SER A 347 9.04 -25.75 13.66
N LYS A 348 9.20 -25.16 14.84
CA LYS A 348 10.09 -24.02 15.06
C LYS A 348 11.52 -24.28 14.64
N GLU A 349 12.03 -25.46 14.96
CA GLU A 349 13.38 -25.89 14.62
C GLU A 349 13.58 -25.99 13.10
N GLU A 350 12.62 -26.61 12.40
CA GLU A 350 12.64 -26.70 10.94
C GLU A 350 12.55 -25.34 10.29
N TYR A 351 11.69 -24.44 10.81
CA TYR A 351 11.58 -23.06 10.33
C TYR A 351 12.92 -22.32 10.45
N GLN A 352 13.59 -22.41 11.59
CA GLN A 352 14.88 -21.76 11.79
C GLN A 352 15.96 -22.35 10.86
N ASP A 353 15.91 -23.66 10.62
CA ASP A 353 16.82 -24.32 9.70
C ASP A 353 16.57 -23.87 8.25
N GLU A 354 15.30 -23.73 7.82
CA GLU A 354 14.97 -23.23 6.48
C GLU A 354 15.40 -21.76 6.31
N LEU A 355 15.12 -20.90 7.28
CA LEU A 355 15.58 -19.51 7.26
C LEU A 355 17.11 -19.44 7.14
N ASN A 356 17.85 -20.21 7.95
CA ASN A 356 19.32 -20.20 7.95
C ASN A 356 19.94 -20.76 6.65
N LYS A 357 19.21 -21.59 5.88
CA LYS A 357 19.68 -22.04 4.56
C LYS A 357 19.70 -20.92 3.53
N VAL A 358 18.74 -19.99 3.63
CA VAL A 358 18.58 -18.88 2.70
C VAL A 358 19.29 -17.62 3.19
N TYR A 359 19.23 -17.38 4.50
CA TYR A 359 19.76 -16.18 5.15
C TYR A 359 20.57 -16.56 6.41
N ASP A 360 21.89 -16.51 6.32
CA ASP A 360 22.80 -16.85 7.41
C ASP A 360 22.76 -15.77 8.50
N MET A 361 21.95 -15.97 9.52
CA MET A 361 21.79 -15.06 10.64
C MET A 361 23.10 -14.73 11.38
N ALA A 362 24.11 -15.61 11.30
CA ALA A 362 25.41 -15.37 11.94
C ALA A 362 26.26 -14.31 11.21
N LYS A 363 25.96 -14.03 9.94
CA LYS A 363 26.60 -12.99 9.12
C LYS A 363 25.82 -11.68 9.13
N ALA A 364 24.57 -11.72 9.57
CA ALA A 364 23.67 -10.59 9.50
C ALA A 364 24.16 -9.41 10.35
N ARG A 365 23.94 -8.22 9.83
CA ARG A 365 24.09 -6.94 10.52
C ARG A 365 22.75 -6.24 10.62
N ASP A 366 22.53 -5.50 11.68
CA ASP A 366 21.39 -4.58 11.75
C ASP A 366 21.43 -3.57 10.60
N GLY A 367 20.30 -3.27 10.02
CA GLY A 367 20.17 -2.37 8.87
C GLY A 367 20.68 -0.95 9.16
N TYR A 368 20.58 -0.54 10.42
CA TYR A 368 21.11 0.74 10.92
C TYR A 368 21.19 0.73 12.45
N GLU A 369 21.99 1.67 12.98
CA GLU A 369 21.98 1.97 14.42
C GLU A 369 21.08 3.17 14.69
N TRP A 370 20.11 3.04 15.59
CA TRP A 370 19.14 4.12 15.86
C TRP A 370 19.81 5.45 16.23
N ASP A 371 20.81 5.42 17.10
CA ASP A 371 21.56 6.60 17.52
C ASP A 371 22.60 7.07 16.48
N GLY A 372 22.91 6.23 15.49
CA GLY A 372 23.86 6.51 14.41
C GLY A 372 23.24 7.03 13.11
N ARG A 373 21.91 7.12 13.04
CA ARG A 373 21.22 7.62 11.86
C ARG A 373 21.53 9.09 11.62
N LEU A 374 21.68 9.46 10.35
CA LEU A 374 21.96 10.83 9.95
C LEU A 374 20.67 11.60 9.70
N THR A 375 20.71 12.92 9.92
CA THR A 375 19.66 13.82 9.45
C THR A 375 19.71 13.95 7.92
N ALA A 376 18.65 14.46 7.29
CA ALA A 376 18.65 14.77 5.86
C ALA A 376 19.82 15.66 5.46
N GLU A 377 20.08 16.73 6.24
CA GLU A 377 21.17 17.67 5.98
C GLU A 377 22.55 16.98 6.06
N ASP A 378 22.80 16.15 7.07
CA ASP A 378 24.09 15.49 7.26
C ASP A 378 24.32 14.39 6.22
N MET A 379 23.27 13.64 5.82
CA MET A 379 23.33 12.67 4.75
C MET A 379 23.63 13.33 3.40
N MET A 380 22.97 14.43 3.06
CA MET A 380 23.27 15.18 1.83
C MET A 380 24.71 15.73 1.82
N LYS A 381 25.23 16.20 2.96
CA LYS A 381 26.66 16.60 3.07
C LYS A 381 27.60 15.42 2.84
N GLN A 382 27.28 14.25 3.41
CA GLN A 382 28.08 13.03 3.21
C GLN A 382 28.11 12.62 1.74
N LEU A 383 26.92 12.57 1.09
CA LEU A 383 26.79 12.23 -0.34
C LEU A 383 27.56 13.23 -1.23
N THR A 384 27.45 14.53 -0.94
CA THR A 384 28.20 15.56 -1.67
C THR A 384 29.71 15.35 -1.57
N LYS A 385 30.21 15.00 -0.39
CA LYS A 385 31.63 14.69 -0.18
C LYS A 385 32.10 13.44 -0.92
N MET A 386 31.21 12.48 -1.16
CA MET A 386 31.52 11.26 -1.94
C MET A 386 31.55 11.51 -3.45
N MET A 387 31.12 12.69 -3.93
CA MET A 387 31.28 13.11 -5.33
C MET A 387 32.62 13.77 -5.63
N GLU A 388 33.37 14.23 -4.59
CA GLU A 388 34.69 14.85 -4.69
C GLU A 388 35.82 13.80 -4.85
#